data_a5a5df898e7fe826a9d4e2fc8c57ea46
#
_entry.id   a5a5df898e7fe826a9d4e2fc8c57ea46
#
_cell.length_a   1.000
_cell.length_b   1.000
_cell.length_c   1.000
_cell.angle_alpha   90.00
_cell.angle_beta   90.00
_cell.angle_gamma   90.00
#
_symmetry.space_group_name_H-M   'P 1'
#
loop_
_entity.id
_entity.type
_entity.pdbx_description
1 polymer ?
#
loop_
_entity_poly.entity_id
_entity_poly.type
_entity_poly.pdbx_seq_one_letter_code
_entity_poly.pdbx_strand_id
1 'polypeptide(L)'
;MNSRTVALAGAWLAALTLCGTLTAGSLSLLETAKTIEIRDGDQTMLVYNKAAVPPPEGKDPAYARSGFIHPLKSPSGGVVTSIHADDHIHHVGLWHAWVKTEHKGRHFDFWNLGDKTGKVRFVKTLSTFSEDGSVGFSVQQEQVGMTEEGSKEEVILNEIFTVQVQKKDGSYLVDYDTEQTNVTDAPLELPAYRYGGCIAYRAPYHWNKENSNYLTSEGKDRSNGHTTRGRWCAMFGPTDHGDATLAILCHPENRDAPQRMRVWPDGKVFFNYVPIQETGWALKPNEPSTMRYRVVISDGKANPDHLNAFWNQYSKE
;
A
#
# COMPACT_ATOMS: atom_id res chain seq x y z
N MET A 1 -50.70 50.52 -13.81
CA MET A 1 -49.91 50.04 -12.68
C MET A 1 -49.04 48.92 -13.26
N ASN A 2 -47.76 49.21 -13.54
CA ASN A 2 -46.82 48.28 -14.16
C ASN A 2 -45.93 47.67 -13.07
N SER A 3 -46.05 46.38 -12.82
CA SER A 3 -45.14 45.64 -11.96
C SER A 3 -43.98 45.04 -12.82
N ARG A 4 -42.77 45.53 -12.53
CA ARG A 4 -41.52 45.00 -13.12
C ARG A 4 -41.04 43.82 -12.28
N THR A 5 -40.96 42.64 -12.85
CA THR A 5 -40.34 41.47 -12.28
C THR A 5 -38.82 41.57 -12.50
N VAL A 6 -38.05 41.60 -11.41
CA VAL A 6 -36.59 41.57 -11.47
C VAL A 6 -36.15 40.09 -11.37
N ALA A 7 -35.54 39.61 -12.43
CA ALA A 7 -34.91 38.27 -12.46
C ALA A 7 -33.50 38.37 -11.85
N LEU A 8 -33.25 37.70 -10.74
CA LEU A 8 -31.93 37.50 -10.15
C LEU A 8 -31.24 36.35 -10.88
N ALA A 9 -30.24 36.67 -11.68
CA ALA A 9 -29.34 35.68 -12.26
C ALA A 9 -28.30 35.28 -11.19
N GLY A 10 -28.43 34.08 -10.67
CA GLY A 10 -27.42 33.46 -9.79
C GLY A 10 -26.21 32.99 -10.63
N ALA A 11 -25.07 33.65 -10.44
CA ALA A 11 -23.80 33.19 -11.00
C ALA A 11 -23.27 32.04 -10.15
N TRP A 12 -23.22 30.84 -10.72
CA TRP A 12 -22.49 29.69 -10.16
C TRP A 12 -21.01 29.92 -10.42
N LEU A 13 -20.22 30.27 -9.39
CA LEU A 13 -18.76 30.15 -9.44
C LEU A 13 -18.41 28.69 -9.36
N ALA A 14 -18.04 28.10 -10.49
CA ALA A 14 -17.33 26.83 -10.52
C ALA A 14 -15.92 27.07 -9.97
N ALA A 15 -15.63 26.56 -8.77
CA ALA A 15 -14.28 26.51 -8.24
C ALA A 15 -13.46 25.53 -9.09
N LEU A 16 -12.69 26.03 -10.05
CA LEU A 16 -11.64 25.30 -10.71
C LEU A 16 -10.56 25.01 -9.65
N THR A 17 -10.54 23.78 -9.13
CA THR A 17 -9.39 23.27 -8.38
C THR A 17 -8.23 23.20 -9.37
N LEU A 18 -7.26 24.12 -9.26
CA LEU A 18 -6.03 24.05 -10.02
C LEU A 18 -5.31 22.78 -9.57
N CYS A 19 -5.35 21.77 -10.43
CA CYS A 19 -4.55 20.56 -10.30
C CYS A 19 -3.12 20.92 -10.73
N GLY A 20 -2.25 21.18 -9.76
CA GLY A 20 -0.82 21.41 -10.04
C GLY A 20 -0.14 20.11 -10.42
N THR A 21 0.62 20.10 -11.52
CA THR A 21 1.49 18.98 -11.87
C THR A 21 2.90 19.29 -11.36
N LEU A 22 3.45 18.40 -10.53
CA LEU A 22 4.85 18.45 -10.08
C LEU A 22 5.67 17.49 -10.96
N THR A 23 6.88 17.90 -11.35
CA THR A 23 7.74 17.10 -12.22
C THR A 23 9.16 17.01 -11.68
N ALA A 24 9.80 15.83 -11.89
CA ALA A 24 11.22 15.61 -11.66
C ALA A 24 11.78 14.70 -12.75
N GLY A 25 12.48 15.28 -13.71
CA GLY A 25 12.89 14.57 -14.93
C GLY A 25 11.66 14.17 -15.75
N SER A 26 11.52 12.87 -16.06
CA SER A 26 10.33 12.33 -16.74
C SER A 26 9.17 12.00 -15.79
N LEU A 27 9.41 11.98 -14.48
CA LEU A 27 8.39 11.70 -13.48
C LEU A 27 7.54 12.94 -13.19
N SER A 28 6.25 12.73 -13.05
CA SER A 28 5.29 13.77 -12.68
C SER A 28 4.24 13.24 -11.75
N LEU A 29 3.65 14.12 -10.93
CA LEU A 29 2.57 13.81 -9.99
C LEU A 29 1.32 14.62 -10.35
N LEU A 30 0.19 13.92 -10.43
CA LEU A 30 -1.13 14.49 -10.64
C LEU A 30 -2.05 14.09 -9.49
N GLU A 31 -2.55 15.07 -8.75
CA GLU A 31 -3.54 14.84 -7.71
C GLU A 31 -4.94 15.20 -8.19
N THR A 32 -5.89 14.28 -7.99
CA THR A 32 -7.33 14.47 -8.24
C THR A 32 -8.12 14.37 -6.94
N ALA A 33 -9.43 14.55 -7.01
CA ALA A 33 -10.30 14.31 -5.85
C ALA A 33 -10.28 12.83 -5.39
N LYS A 34 -9.99 11.88 -6.29
CA LYS A 34 -10.09 10.43 -6.02
C LYS A 34 -8.75 9.72 -5.91
N THR A 35 -7.71 10.26 -6.53
CA THR A 35 -6.42 9.58 -6.69
C THR A 35 -5.25 10.55 -6.56
N ILE A 36 -4.06 10.00 -6.25
CA ILE A 36 -2.77 10.60 -6.58
C ILE A 36 -2.10 9.66 -7.57
N GLU A 37 -1.72 10.19 -8.74
CA GLU A 37 -1.09 9.45 -9.81
C GLU A 37 0.37 9.90 -9.97
N ILE A 38 1.27 8.95 -10.09
CA ILE A 38 2.65 9.22 -10.53
C ILE A 38 2.80 8.65 -11.93
N ARG A 39 3.38 9.47 -12.83
CA ARG A 39 3.55 9.18 -14.25
C ARG A 39 5.03 9.24 -14.64
N ASP A 40 5.40 8.42 -15.62
CA ASP A 40 6.67 8.52 -16.34
C ASP A 40 6.36 8.91 -17.79
N GLY A 41 6.59 10.18 -18.14
CA GLY A 41 6.05 10.77 -19.36
C GLY A 41 4.51 10.68 -19.37
N ASP A 42 3.96 10.07 -20.42
CA ASP A 42 2.50 9.89 -20.58
C ASP A 42 1.96 8.64 -19.87
N GLN A 43 2.84 7.77 -19.37
CA GLN A 43 2.44 6.52 -18.73
C GLN A 43 2.17 6.71 -17.25
N THR A 44 0.96 6.45 -16.79
CA THR A 44 0.68 6.29 -15.35
C THR A 44 1.37 5.02 -14.86
N MET A 45 2.34 5.17 -13.93
CA MET A 45 3.07 4.05 -13.35
C MET A 45 2.52 3.62 -11.98
N LEU A 46 1.96 4.56 -11.21
CA LEU A 46 1.43 4.32 -9.87
C LEU A 46 0.15 5.13 -9.65
N VAL A 47 -0.87 4.50 -9.06
CA VAL A 47 -2.07 5.19 -8.57
C VAL A 47 -2.31 4.85 -7.11
N TYR A 48 -2.29 5.88 -6.26
CA TYR A 48 -2.76 5.80 -4.89
C TYR A 48 -4.24 6.19 -4.83
N ASN A 49 -5.07 5.31 -4.25
CA ASN A 49 -6.52 5.47 -4.20
C ASN A 49 -6.95 6.19 -2.92
N LYS A 50 -7.30 7.48 -3.03
CA LYS A 50 -7.85 8.30 -1.93
C LYS A 50 -9.32 8.00 -1.67
N ALA A 51 -10.11 7.88 -2.72
CA ALA A 51 -11.52 7.50 -2.61
C ALA A 51 -11.65 6.00 -2.35
N ALA A 52 -12.65 5.62 -1.58
CA ALA A 52 -12.96 4.21 -1.40
C ALA A 52 -13.37 3.57 -2.73
N VAL A 53 -12.65 2.51 -3.11
CA VAL A 53 -12.97 1.69 -4.27
C VAL A 53 -13.95 0.62 -3.82
N PRO A 54 -15.15 0.54 -4.41
CA PRO A 54 -16.14 -0.45 -4.06
C PRO A 54 -15.69 -1.86 -4.48
N PRO A 55 -16.14 -2.91 -3.78
CA PRO A 55 -15.94 -4.28 -4.24
C PRO A 55 -16.76 -4.55 -5.52
N PRO A 56 -16.49 -5.66 -6.22
CA PRO A 56 -17.30 -6.10 -7.34
C PRO A 56 -18.78 -6.25 -6.98
N GLU A 57 -19.65 -6.14 -8.00
CA GLU A 57 -21.11 -6.29 -7.84
C GLU A 57 -21.47 -7.60 -7.12
N GLY A 58 -22.43 -7.53 -6.20
CA GLY A 58 -22.88 -8.66 -5.41
C GLY A 58 -22.00 -9.03 -4.20
N LYS A 59 -20.89 -8.31 -3.99
CA LYS A 59 -20.04 -8.49 -2.79
C LYS A 59 -20.44 -7.52 -1.68
N ASP A 60 -20.14 -7.89 -0.42
CA ASP A 60 -20.48 -7.05 0.74
C ASP A 60 -19.79 -5.66 0.62
N PRO A 61 -20.54 -4.56 0.74
CA PRO A 61 -19.97 -3.20 0.72
C PRO A 61 -18.89 -2.95 1.77
N ALA A 62 -18.81 -3.73 2.83
CA ALA A 62 -17.75 -3.66 3.83
C ALA A 62 -16.35 -3.81 3.24
N TYR A 63 -16.20 -4.45 2.08
CA TYR A 63 -14.92 -4.56 1.37
C TYR A 63 -14.50 -3.30 0.63
N ALA A 64 -15.32 -2.25 0.61
CA ALA A 64 -14.91 -0.96 0.06
C ALA A 64 -13.74 -0.38 0.85
N ARG A 65 -12.66 0.02 0.14
CA ARG A 65 -11.43 0.48 0.78
C ARG A 65 -10.79 1.64 0.02
N SER A 66 -10.21 2.57 0.75
CA SER A 66 -9.22 3.55 0.28
C SER A 66 -7.85 3.30 0.90
N GLY A 67 -6.86 4.14 0.62
CA GLY A 67 -5.55 4.04 1.24
C GLY A 67 -4.73 2.85 0.73
N PHE A 68 -4.62 2.68 -0.59
CA PHE A 68 -3.81 1.62 -1.20
C PHE A 68 -3.32 2.02 -2.59
N ILE A 69 -2.30 1.32 -3.10
CA ILE A 69 -1.71 1.55 -4.42
C ILE A 69 -2.17 0.48 -5.40
N HIS A 70 -2.89 0.90 -6.45
CA HIS A 70 -3.28 0.09 -7.61
C HIS A 70 -3.89 0.99 -8.69
N PRO A 71 -3.56 0.81 -9.98
CA PRO A 71 -2.50 -0.06 -10.49
C PRO A 71 -1.09 0.43 -10.15
N LEU A 72 -0.15 -0.51 -10.17
CA LEU A 72 1.28 -0.29 -10.17
C LEU A 72 1.84 -1.00 -11.40
N LYS A 73 2.72 -0.32 -12.18
CA LYS A 73 3.18 -0.82 -13.47
C LYS A 73 4.70 -0.90 -13.52
N SER A 74 5.20 -1.84 -14.32
CA SER A 74 6.60 -1.94 -14.69
C SER A 74 7.00 -0.83 -15.68
N PRO A 75 8.31 -0.59 -15.92
CA PRO A 75 8.78 0.41 -16.88
C PRO A 75 8.19 0.22 -18.29
N SER A 76 8.00 -1.01 -18.74
CA SER A 76 7.36 -1.32 -20.04
C SER A 76 5.83 -1.15 -20.04
N GLY A 77 5.20 -0.89 -18.89
CA GLY A 77 3.76 -0.66 -18.76
C GLY A 77 2.95 -1.84 -18.24
N GLY A 78 3.59 -2.99 -18.00
CA GLY A 78 2.93 -4.18 -17.46
C GLY A 78 2.37 -3.95 -16.06
N VAL A 79 1.10 -4.24 -15.82
CA VAL A 79 0.48 -4.13 -14.50
C VAL A 79 0.95 -5.26 -13.60
N VAL A 80 1.54 -4.92 -12.45
CA VAL A 80 2.09 -5.89 -11.49
C VAL A 80 1.26 -6.05 -10.21
N THR A 81 0.07 -5.46 -10.14
CA THR A 81 -0.84 -5.56 -8.98
C THR A 81 -2.25 -5.98 -9.39
N SER A 82 -3.06 -6.46 -8.44
CA SER A 82 -4.49 -6.65 -8.61
C SER A 82 -5.27 -6.30 -7.34
N ILE A 83 -6.60 -6.13 -7.46
CA ILE A 83 -7.50 -5.84 -6.33
C ILE A 83 -8.69 -6.79 -6.35
N HIS A 84 -9.31 -6.98 -5.18
CA HIS A 84 -10.54 -7.75 -5.01
C HIS A 84 -10.44 -9.17 -5.61
N ALA A 85 -9.37 -9.88 -5.25
CA ALA A 85 -9.14 -11.24 -5.73
C ALA A 85 -10.29 -12.19 -5.32
N ASP A 86 -10.69 -13.10 -6.21
CA ASP A 86 -11.80 -14.03 -5.99
C ASP A 86 -11.63 -14.88 -4.74
N ASP A 87 -10.39 -15.25 -4.43
CA ASP A 87 -10.01 -16.03 -3.26
C ASP A 87 -9.87 -15.18 -1.98
N HIS A 88 -9.61 -13.87 -2.12
CA HIS A 88 -9.41 -12.93 -1.01
C HIS A 88 -9.85 -11.53 -1.42
N ILE A 89 -11.14 -11.28 -1.33
CA ILE A 89 -11.77 -10.04 -1.79
C ILE A 89 -11.21 -8.77 -1.12
N HIS A 90 -10.65 -8.89 0.07
CA HIS A 90 -10.03 -7.79 0.82
C HIS A 90 -8.58 -7.47 0.40
N HIS A 91 -7.98 -8.19 -0.57
CA HIS A 91 -6.65 -7.86 -1.08
C HIS A 91 -6.70 -6.74 -2.12
N VAL A 92 -5.86 -5.71 -1.99
CA VAL A 92 -5.92 -4.49 -2.79
C VAL A 92 -4.52 -3.95 -3.17
N GLY A 93 -3.88 -4.55 -4.16
CA GLY A 93 -2.61 -4.06 -4.73
C GLY A 93 -1.43 -4.09 -3.77
N LEU A 94 -0.89 -2.91 -3.42
CA LEU A 94 0.01 -2.69 -2.29
C LEU A 94 -0.77 -1.96 -1.20
N TRP A 95 -0.81 -2.55 -0.02
CA TRP A 95 -1.53 -1.99 1.14
C TRP A 95 -0.90 -2.45 2.44
N HIS A 96 -1.44 -1.98 3.53
CA HIS A 96 -1.20 -2.60 4.83
C HIS A 96 -2.41 -2.45 5.75
N ALA A 97 -2.47 -3.29 6.76
CA ALA A 97 -3.36 -3.19 7.90
C ALA A 97 -2.95 -4.20 8.98
N TRP A 98 -3.33 -3.94 10.20
CA TRP A 98 -3.23 -4.91 11.28
C TRP A 98 -4.45 -5.83 11.31
N VAL A 99 -4.21 -7.04 11.74
CA VAL A 99 -5.20 -8.10 11.93
C VAL A 99 -5.19 -8.52 13.39
N LYS A 100 -6.31 -8.99 13.92
CA LYS A 100 -6.41 -9.46 15.32
C LYS A 100 -5.87 -8.47 16.36
N THR A 101 -6.17 -7.20 16.19
CA THR A 101 -5.77 -6.19 17.17
C THR A 101 -6.74 -6.18 18.35
N GLU A 102 -6.22 -5.90 19.54
CA GLU A 102 -6.99 -5.84 20.76
C GLU A 102 -6.78 -4.52 21.50
N HIS A 103 -7.86 -3.88 21.88
CA HIS A 103 -7.85 -2.65 22.66
C HIS A 103 -8.95 -2.69 23.71
N LYS A 104 -8.58 -2.65 25.03
CA LYS A 104 -9.52 -2.69 26.17
C LYS A 104 -10.55 -3.84 26.08
N GLY A 105 -10.07 -5.03 25.70
CA GLY A 105 -10.93 -6.22 25.57
C GLY A 105 -11.80 -6.24 24.31
N ARG A 106 -11.68 -5.25 23.43
CA ARG A 106 -12.36 -5.20 22.12
C ARG A 106 -11.40 -5.67 21.04
N HIS A 107 -11.92 -6.45 20.10
CA HIS A 107 -11.18 -6.93 18.94
C HIS A 107 -11.48 -6.09 17.71
N PHE A 108 -10.40 -5.72 16.96
CA PHE A 108 -10.51 -5.05 15.67
C PHE A 108 -9.70 -5.79 14.61
N ASP A 109 -10.25 -5.87 13.42
CA ASP A 109 -9.56 -6.36 12.24
C ASP A 109 -9.66 -5.31 11.12
N PHE A 110 -8.51 -4.68 10.81
CA PHE A 110 -8.41 -3.67 9.76
C PHE A 110 -8.03 -4.29 8.41
N TRP A 111 -7.76 -5.60 8.40
CA TRP A 111 -7.37 -6.36 7.23
C TRP A 111 -8.56 -7.12 6.61
N ASN A 112 -9.25 -7.93 7.42
CA ASN A 112 -10.39 -8.75 7.00
C ASN A 112 -11.68 -7.93 7.11
N LEU A 113 -11.88 -6.98 6.22
CA LEU A 113 -12.96 -5.99 6.29
C LEU A 113 -14.36 -6.60 6.36
N GLY A 114 -14.54 -7.85 5.90
CA GLY A 114 -15.80 -8.58 5.99
C GLY A 114 -16.27 -8.85 7.42
N ASP A 115 -15.36 -8.83 8.39
CA ASP A 115 -15.67 -9.01 9.81
C ASP A 115 -16.35 -7.75 10.40
N LYS A 116 -16.30 -6.62 9.70
CA LYS A 116 -16.95 -5.34 10.06
C LYS A 116 -16.55 -4.77 11.41
N THR A 117 -15.41 -5.19 11.94
CA THR A 117 -14.86 -4.70 13.21
C THR A 117 -13.89 -3.55 13.04
N GLY A 118 -13.37 -3.36 11.82
CA GLY A 118 -12.44 -2.29 11.49
C GLY A 118 -12.42 -1.95 10.02
N LYS A 119 -11.86 -0.79 9.71
CA LYS A 119 -11.61 -0.32 8.34
C LYS A 119 -10.39 0.58 8.27
N VAL A 120 -9.88 0.80 7.06
CA VAL A 120 -8.84 1.79 6.77
C VAL A 120 -9.41 2.85 5.84
N ARG A 121 -9.11 4.12 6.11
CA ARG A 121 -9.54 5.22 5.26
C ARG A 121 -8.45 6.27 5.03
N PHE A 122 -8.43 6.85 3.84
CA PHE A 122 -7.74 8.09 3.56
C PHE A 122 -8.45 9.26 4.26
N VAL A 123 -7.68 10.19 4.79
CA VAL A 123 -8.20 11.41 5.43
C VAL A 123 -7.91 12.64 4.59
N LYS A 124 -6.62 12.91 4.32
CA LYS A 124 -6.18 14.08 3.55
C LYS A 124 -4.77 13.89 2.99
N THR A 125 -4.46 14.63 1.95
CA THR A 125 -3.08 14.84 1.50
C THR A 125 -2.43 15.87 2.42
N LEU A 126 -1.23 15.53 2.92
CA LEU A 126 -0.42 16.41 3.76
C LEU A 126 0.53 17.24 2.91
N SER A 127 1.20 16.61 1.96
CA SER A 127 2.11 17.27 1.03
C SER A 127 2.28 16.46 -0.26
N THR A 128 2.67 17.16 -1.31
CA THR A 128 3.24 16.59 -2.54
C THR A 128 4.58 17.27 -2.78
N PHE A 129 5.54 16.54 -3.31
CA PHE A 129 6.91 17.06 -3.51
C PHE A 129 7.54 16.53 -4.79
N SER A 130 8.52 17.28 -5.27
CA SER A 130 9.32 16.96 -6.46
C SER A 130 10.73 17.48 -6.21
N GLU A 131 11.65 16.59 -5.87
CA GLU A 131 13.03 16.92 -5.47
C GLU A 131 14.02 15.87 -6.01
N ASP A 132 15.21 16.31 -6.42
CA ASP A 132 16.34 15.45 -6.77
C ASP A 132 16.05 14.28 -7.72
N GLY A 133 15.20 14.51 -8.73
CA GLY A 133 14.81 13.47 -9.69
C GLY A 133 13.76 12.51 -9.19
N SER A 134 13.16 12.77 -8.03
CA SER A 134 12.05 12.02 -7.44
C SER A 134 10.78 12.85 -7.35
N VAL A 135 9.63 12.17 -7.33
CA VAL A 135 8.33 12.77 -7.01
C VAL A 135 7.66 11.94 -5.93
N GLY A 136 6.85 12.58 -5.11
CA GLY A 136 6.18 11.84 -4.04
C GLY A 136 5.06 12.61 -3.37
N PHE A 137 4.46 11.95 -2.40
CA PHE A 137 3.38 12.50 -1.59
C PHE A 137 3.42 11.94 -0.17
N SER A 138 2.86 12.70 0.75
CA SER A 138 2.55 12.25 2.10
C SER A 138 1.07 12.46 2.37
N VAL A 139 0.41 11.46 2.94
CA VAL A 139 -1.02 11.48 3.25
C VAL A 139 -1.27 11.04 4.68
N GLN A 140 -2.39 11.49 5.24
CA GLN A 140 -2.93 10.94 6.47
C GLN A 140 -3.94 9.86 6.15
N GLN A 141 -3.79 8.72 6.79
CA GLN A 141 -4.73 7.61 6.82
C GLN A 141 -5.14 7.31 8.26
N GLU A 142 -6.22 6.57 8.43
CA GLU A 142 -6.71 6.10 9.74
C GLU A 142 -7.08 4.63 9.68
N GLN A 143 -6.72 3.90 10.74
CA GLN A 143 -7.32 2.61 11.04
C GLN A 143 -8.41 2.83 12.08
N VAL A 144 -9.65 2.55 11.69
CA VAL A 144 -10.85 2.91 12.43
C VAL A 144 -11.53 1.65 12.93
N GLY A 145 -11.65 1.53 14.26
CA GLY A 145 -12.42 0.48 14.90
C GLY A 145 -13.92 0.77 14.85
N MET A 146 -14.71 -0.28 14.70
CA MET A 146 -16.17 -0.22 14.75
C MET A 146 -16.65 -0.67 16.13
N THR A 147 -17.68 -0.01 16.68
CA THR A 147 -18.32 -0.49 17.90
C THR A 147 -19.07 -1.81 17.65
N GLU A 148 -19.35 -2.57 18.72
CA GLU A 148 -20.07 -3.86 18.65
C GLU A 148 -21.40 -3.77 17.90
N GLU A 149 -22.05 -2.62 17.94
CA GLU A 149 -23.31 -2.36 17.22
C GLU A 149 -23.07 -1.88 15.77
N GLY A 150 -21.79 -1.71 15.35
CA GLY A 150 -21.43 -1.19 14.03
C GLY A 150 -21.86 0.28 13.79
N SER A 151 -22.37 0.95 14.81
CA SER A 151 -23.01 2.27 14.71
C SER A 151 -22.05 3.43 14.99
N LYS A 152 -20.93 3.19 15.65
CA LYS A 152 -19.93 4.23 15.98
C LYS A 152 -18.54 3.83 15.51
N GLU A 153 -17.85 4.80 14.98
CA GLU A 153 -16.46 4.71 14.57
C GLU A 153 -15.55 5.33 15.64
N GLU A 154 -14.42 4.69 15.89
CA GLU A 154 -13.37 5.19 16.76
C GLU A 154 -12.05 5.10 16.02
N VAL A 155 -11.33 6.20 15.88
CA VAL A 155 -9.99 6.21 15.30
C VAL A 155 -9.04 5.55 16.31
N ILE A 156 -8.43 4.44 15.90
CA ILE A 156 -7.49 3.68 16.73
C ILE A 156 -6.05 4.08 16.40
N LEU A 157 -5.72 4.11 15.10
CA LEU A 157 -4.41 4.54 14.63
C LEU A 157 -4.55 5.68 13.64
N ASN A 158 -3.82 6.75 13.86
CA ASN A 158 -3.43 7.70 12.83
C ASN A 158 -2.17 7.20 12.14
N GLU A 159 -2.10 7.44 10.84
CA GLU A 159 -0.96 7.07 10.05
C GLU A 159 -0.56 8.21 9.11
N ILE A 160 0.73 8.50 9.07
CA ILE A 160 1.37 9.27 8.02
C ILE A 160 1.99 8.27 7.05
N PHE A 161 1.44 8.21 5.84
CA PHE A 161 1.93 7.34 4.79
C PHE A 161 2.62 8.17 3.71
N THR A 162 3.90 7.90 3.48
CA THR A 162 4.73 8.63 2.52
C THR A 162 5.19 7.70 1.40
N VAL A 163 5.02 8.16 0.18
CA VAL A 163 5.50 7.49 -1.04
C VAL A 163 6.40 8.44 -1.79
N GLN A 164 7.61 7.96 -2.12
CA GLN A 164 8.55 8.65 -2.99
C GLN A 164 8.97 7.74 -4.13
N VAL A 165 8.95 8.24 -5.35
CA VAL A 165 9.30 7.48 -6.55
C VAL A 165 10.48 8.12 -7.24
N GLN A 166 11.49 7.31 -7.55
CA GLN A 166 12.60 7.66 -8.40
C GLN A 166 12.81 6.58 -9.48
N LYS A 167 13.43 6.98 -10.59
CA LYS A 167 13.82 6.07 -11.66
C LYS A 167 15.32 5.87 -11.62
N LYS A 168 15.76 4.61 -11.54
CA LYS A 168 17.18 4.27 -11.46
C LYS A 168 17.45 2.93 -12.14
N ASP A 169 18.50 2.90 -12.97
CA ASP A 169 19.00 1.67 -13.64
C ASP A 169 17.88 0.86 -14.33
N GLY A 170 16.96 1.56 -15.03
CA GLY A 170 15.85 0.93 -15.74
C GLY A 170 14.72 0.43 -14.85
N SER A 171 14.74 0.71 -13.55
CA SER A 171 13.73 0.32 -12.58
C SER A 171 13.04 1.53 -11.95
N TYR A 172 11.83 1.36 -11.46
CA TYR A 172 11.21 2.28 -10.52
C TYR A 172 11.53 1.85 -9.10
N LEU A 173 12.03 2.79 -8.29
CA LEU A 173 12.22 2.63 -6.86
C LEU A 173 11.12 3.43 -6.16
N VAL A 174 10.28 2.74 -5.39
CA VAL A 174 9.16 3.32 -4.67
C VAL A 174 9.42 3.15 -3.17
N ASP A 175 9.81 4.22 -2.50
CA ASP A 175 9.87 4.23 -1.05
C ASP A 175 8.46 4.25 -0.49
N TYR A 176 8.22 3.42 0.49
CA TYR A 176 6.94 3.13 1.11
C TYR A 176 7.13 3.19 2.62
N ASP A 177 6.92 4.37 3.16
CA ASP A 177 7.16 4.65 4.58
C ASP A 177 5.83 4.88 5.29
N THR A 178 5.68 4.25 6.45
CA THR A 178 4.50 4.40 7.30
C THR A 178 4.91 4.74 8.72
N GLU A 179 4.34 5.81 9.27
CA GLU A 179 4.43 6.17 10.67
C GLU A 179 3.05 6.08 11.30
N GLN A 180 2.88 5.15 12.23
CA GLN A 180 1.60 4.90 12.88
C GLN A 180 1.65 5.36 14.34
N THR A 181 0.61 6.07 14.77
CA THR A 181 0.43 6.53 16.14
C THR A 181 -0.89 6.01 16.68
N ASN A 182 -0.84 5.26 17.78
CA ASN A 182 -2.02 4.91 18.55
C ASN A 182 -2.58 6.19 19.22
N VAL A 183 -3.77 6.62 18.81
CA VAL A 183 -4.40 7.85 19.29
C VAL A 183 -5.43 7.60 20.39
N THR A 184 -5.48 6.38 20.90
CA THR A 184 -6.34 5.99 22.03
C THR A 184 -5.60 6.18 23.37
N ASP A 185 -6.28 5.93 24.47
CA ASP A 185 -5.76 6.12 25.83
C ASP A 185 -5.13 4.87 26.45
N ALA A 186 -5.09 3.74 25.72
CA ALA A 186 -4.47 2.48 26.18
C ALA A 186 -3.71 1.79 25.03
N PRO A 187 -2.79 0.87 25.33
CA PRO A 187 -2.08 0.13 24.30
C PRO A 187 -3.02 -0.59 23.33
N LEU A 188 -2.65 -0.59 22.06
CA LEU A 188 -3.22 -1.46 21.04
C LEU A 188 -2.34 -2.71 20.96
N GLU A 189 -2.86 -3.82 21.41
CA GLU A 189 -2.16 -5.11 21.39
C GLU A 189 -2.26 -5.74 20.01
N LEU A 190 -1.12 -6.19 19.51
CA LEU A 190 -0.95 -6.92 18.25
C LEU A 190 -0.44 -8.32 18.60
N PRO A 191 -1.31 -9.29 18.88
CA PRO A 191 -0.88 -10.66 19.20
C PRO A 191 -0.06 -11.28 18.07
N ALA A 192 0.82 -12.23 18.42
CA ALA A 192 1.54 -12.97 17.40
C ALA A 192 0.58 -13.63 16.41
N TYR A 193 0.78 -13.38 15.13
CA TYR A 193 -0.10 -13.88 14.09
C TYR A 193 0.62 -14.07 12.76
N ARG A 194 0.10 -15.00 11.95
CA ARG A 194 0.70 -15.47 10.71
C ARG A 194 0.72 -14.47 9.55
N TYR A 195 -0.03 -13.35 9.62
CA TYR A 195 -0.04 -12.27 8.65
C TYR A 195 -0.54 -10.97 9.30
N GLY A 196 -0.49 -9.89 8.54
CA GLY A 196 -0.78 -8.54 9.03
C GLY A 196 0.51 -7.76 9.24
N GLY A 197 0.46 -6.47 9.04
CA GLY A 197 1.61 -5.59 9.19
C GLY A 197 1.65 -4.46 8.19
N CYS A 198 2.83 -3.93 7.99
CA CYS A 198 3.01 -2.61 7.39
C CYS A 198 3.22 -2.61 5.88
N ILE A 199 3.29 -3.77 5.24
CA ILE A 199 3.25 -3.89 3.77
C ILE A 199 2.75 -5.25 3.34
N ALA A 200 1.82 -5.27 2.40
CA ALA A 200 1.32 -6.46 1.74
C ALA A 200 1.17 -6.21 0.24
N TYR A 201 1.25 -7.27 -0.51
CA TYR A 201 1.21 -7.23 -1.97
C TYR A 201 0.32 -8.34 -2.53
N ARG A 202 -0.54 -7.96 -3.48
CA ARG A 202 -1.31 -8.88 -4.31
C ARG A 202 -0.93 -8.71 -5.78
N ALA A 203 -0.36 -9.76 -6.34
CA ALA A 203 0.04 -9.82 -7.75
C ALA A 203 -1.15 -9.95 -8.71
N PRO A 204 -0.95 -9.77 -10.02
CA PRO A 204 -1.97 -10.00 -11.04
C PRO A 204 -2.64 -11.37 -10.92
N TYR A 205 -3.93 -11.46 -11.26
CA TYR A 205 -4.73 -12.68 -11.10
C TYR A 205 -4.20 -13.88 -11.87
N HIS A 206 -3.58 -13.64 -13.03
CA HIS A 206 -3.04 -14.69 -13.88
C HIS A 206 -1.70 -15.22 -13.40
N TRP A 207 -1.05 -14.59 -12.39
CA TRP A 207 0.16 -15.12 -11.78
C TRP A 207 -0.17 -16.28 -10.86
N ASN A 208 0.41 -17.43 -11.15
CA ASN A 208 0.21 -18.68 -10.40
C ASN A 208 1.50 -19.48 -10.30
N LYS A 209 1.46 -20.66 -9.72
CA LYS A 209 2.63 -21.50 -9.50
C LYS A 209 3.32 -22.01 -10.78
N GLU A 210 2.64 -21.95 -11.93
CA GLU A 210 3.15 -22.46 -13.20
C GLU A 210 3.89 -21.39 -13.99
N ASN A 211 3.54 -20.11 -13.81
CA ASN A 211 4.07 -19.02 -14.62
C ASN A 211 4.76 -17.90 -13.81
N SER A 212 4.75 -17.98 -12.50
CA SER A 212 5.35 -16.98 -11.62
C SER A 212 6.11 -17.61 -10.47
N ASN A 213 7.02 -16.88 -9.86
CA ASN A 213 7.78 -17.38 -8.73
C ASN A 213 8.14 -16.28 -7.74
N TYR A 214 8.78 -16.70 -6.66
CA TYR A 214 9.41 -15.87 -5.65
C TYR A 214 10.91 -16.12 -5.66
N LEU A 215 11.68 -15.10 -5.30
CA LEU A 215 13.09 -15.21 -4.97
C LEU A 215 13.38 -14.32 -3.77
N THR A 216 14.02 -14.88 -2.74
CA THR A 216 14.41 -14.13 -1.56
C THR A 216 15.90 -13.81 -1.58
N SER A 217 16.33 -12.84 -0.77
CA SER A 217 17.75 -12.53 -0.58
C SER A 217 18.60 -13.69 -0.10
N GLU A 218 17.96 -14.75 0.41
CA GLU A 218 18.60 -15.97 0.92
C GLU A 218 18.52 -17.13 -0.09
N GLY A 219 18.18 -16.81 -1.36
CA GLY A 219 18.08 -17.81 -2.43
C GLY A 219 16.91 -18.77 -2.32
N LYS A 220 15.92 -18.46 -1.49
CA LYS A 220 14.70 -19.26 -1.33
C LYS A 220 13.65 -18.83 -2.33
N ASP A 221 12.75 -19.77 -2.65
CA ASP A 221 11.70 -19.60 -3.64
C ASP A 221 10.30 -19.89 -3.07
N ARG A 222 9.34 -20.13 -3.96
CA ARG A 222 7.96 -20.48 -3.61
C ARG A 222 7.85 -21.68 -2.67
N SER A 223 8.71 -22.67 -2.84
CA SER A 223 8.63 -23.94 -2.13
C SER A 223 9.14 -23.88 -0.69
N ASN A 224 10.05 -22.95 -0.39
CA ASN A 224 10.77 -22.92 0.88
C ASN A 224 10.97 -21.51 1.49
N GLY A 225 10.41 -20.47 0.87
CA GLY A 225 10.51 -19.09 1.35
C GLY A 225 9.49 -18.71 2.44
N HIS A 226 8.40 -19.48 2.58
CA HIS A 226 7.36 -19.19 3.56
C HIS A 226 7.88 -19.26 5.00
N THR A 227 7.50 -18.29 5.83
CA THR A 227 7.92 -18.13 7.25
C THR A 227 9.41 -17.95 7.46
N THR A 228 10.19 -17.71 6.43
CA THR A 228 11.62 -17.41 6.56
C THR A 228 11.86 -15.90 6.61
N ARG A 229 13.05 -15.50 7.02
CA ARG A 229 13.50 -14.11 7.04
C ARG A 229 14.24 -13.78 5.75
N GLY A 230 14.14 -12.55 5.30
CA GLY A 230 14.87 -12.07 4.14
C GLY A 230 14.94 -10.55 4.09
N ARG A 231 16.06 -10.03 3.60
CA ARG A 231 16.28 -8.59 3.39
C ARG A 231 15.40 -8.05 2.29
N TRP A 232 15.13 -8.87 1.28
CA TRP A 232 14.18 -8.60 0.22
C TRP A 232 13.52 -9.89 -0.27
N CYS A 233 12.33 -9.71 -0.86
CA CYS A 233 11.63 -10.77 -1.59
C CYS A 233 11.13 -10.20 -2.91
N ALA A 234 11.47 -10.86 -4.00
CA ALA A 234 10.99 -10.57 -5.34
C ALA A 234 9.90 -11.54 -5.74
N MET A 235 8.86 -11.02 -6.37
CA MET A 235 7.78 -11.75 -7.03
C MET A 235 7.80 -11.38 -8.50
N PHE A 236 7.78 -12.35 -9.39
CA PHE A 236 7.89 -12.10 -10.83
C PHE A 236 7.06 -13.07 -11.66
N GLY A 237 6.61 -12.58 -12.80
CA GLY A 237 5.77 -13.35 -13.73
C GLY A 237 5.43 -12.54 -14.97
N PRO A 238 4.61 -13.11 -15.89
CA PRO A 238 4.26 -12.50 -17.16
C PRO A 238 3.26 -11.37 -16.99
N THR A 239 3.41 -10.34 -17.84
CA THR A 239 2.42 -9.29 -18.07
C THR A 239 2.13 -9.17 -19.56
N ASP A 240 1.18 -8.31 -19.95
CA ASP A 240 0.91 -8.01 -21.37
C ASP A 240 2.09 -7.34 -22.08
N HIS A 241 3.11 -6.91 -21.32
CA HIS A 241 4.31 -6.23 -21.83
C HIS A 241 5.61 -7.03 -21.57
N GLY A 242 5.51 -8.36 -21.42
CA GLY A 242 6.62 -9.24 -21.06
C GLY A 242 6.68 -9.56 -19.57
N ASP A 243 7.73 -10.26 -19.15
CA ASP A 243 7.92 -10.55 -17.72
C ASP A 243 8.20 -9.26 -16.94
N ALA A 244 7.71 -9.20 -15.71
CA ALA A 244 7.98 -8.11 -14.78
C ALA A 244 8.26 -8.65 -13.37
N THR A 245 9.04 -7.89 -12.60
CA THR A 245 9.38 -8.15 -11.21
C THR A 245 8.90 -7.01 -10.33
N LEU A 246 8.29 -7.36 -9.19
CA LEU A 246 8.11 -6.48 -8.05
C LEU A 246 8.85 -7.08 -6.86
N ALA A 247 9.85 -6.37 -6.33
CA ALA A 247 10.57 -6.79 -5.13
C ALA A 247 10.30 -5.81 -3.98
N ILE A 248 10.17 -6.34 -2.77
CA ILE A 248 10.00 -5.53 -1.55
C ILE A 248 11.22 -5.72 -0.67
N LEU A 249 11.92 -4.62 -0.40
CA LEU A 249 13.10 -4.52 0.42
C LEU A 249 12.70 -4.05 1.82
N CYS A 250 13.14 -4.78 2.85
CA CYS A 250 12.91 -4.45 4.25
C CYS A 250 14.07 -3.61 4.79
N HIS A 251 13.79 -2.42 5.33
CA HIS A 251 14.84 -1.59 5.94
C HIS A 251 15.38 -2.25 7.22
N PRO A 252 16.71 -2.19 7.49
CA PRO A 252 17.30 -2.84 8.66
C PRO A 252 16.84 -2.24 10.00
N GLU A 253 16.35 -1.00 10.03
CA GLU A 253 15.80 -0.36 11.22
C GLU A 253 14.36 -0.76 11.54
N ASN A 254 13.69 -1.47 10.65
CA ASN A 254 12.35 -1.95 10.92
C ASN A 254 12.33 -2.90 12.12
N ARG A 255 11.25 -2.82 12.91
CA ARG A 255 11.03 -3.80 13.97
C ARG A 255 11.16 -5.22 13.41
N ASP A 256 11.91 -6.07 14.12
CA ASP A 256 12.14 -7.48 13.80
C ASP A 256 12.85 -7.73 12.44
N ALA A 257 13.62 -6.74 11.95
CA ALA A 257 14.36 -6.86 10.70
C ALA A 257 15.54 -7.87 10.80
N PRO A 258 15.85 -8.61 9.71
CA PRO A 258 15.00 -8.81 8.55
C PRO A 258 13.73 -9.58 8.91
N GLN A 259 12.59 -9.00 8.53
CA GLN A 259 11.29 -9.51 8.95
C GLN A 259 10.97 -10.88 8.33
N ARG A 260 10.12 -11.64 9.01
CA ARG A 260 9.56 -12.86 8.46
C ARG A 260 8.61 -12.57 7.31
N MET A 261 8.58 -13.50 6.36
CA MET A 261 7.83 -13.36 5.13
C MET A 261 6.68 -14.36 5.08
N ARG A 262 5.49 -13.88 4.73
CA ARG A 262 4.39 -14.72 4.31
C ARG A 262 4.42 -14.82 2.79
N VAL A 263 4.90 -15.94 2.30
CA VAL A 263 4.89 -16.36 0.89
C VAL A 263 3.82 -17.44 0.73
N TRP A 264 2.98 -17.33 -0.30
CA TRP A 264 2.07 -18.43 -0.60
C TRP A 264 2.74 -19.47 -1.49
N PRO A 265 2.86 -20.71 -1.00
CA PRO A 265 3.49 -21.78 -1.78
C PRO A 265 2.61 -22.25 -2.94
N ASP A 266 1.28 -22.18 -2.77
CA ASP A 266 0.30 -22.66 -3.74
C ASP A 266 -0.53 -21.54 -4.34
N GLY A 267 -1.00 -21.74 -5.57
CA GLY A 267 -1.94 -20.85 -6.22
C GLY A 267 -1.37 -19.49 -6.58
N LYS A 268 -2.17 -18.44 -6.35
CA LYS A 268 -1.89 -17.05 -6.76
C LYS A 268 -0.82 -16.42 -5.87
N VAL A 269 -0.17 -15.38 -6.37
CA VAL A 269 0.92 -14.70 -5.66
C VAL A 269 0.38 -13.67 -4.67
N PHE A 270 0.73 -13.87 -3.42
CA PHE A 270 0.53 -12.95 -2.30
C PHE A 270 1.78 -12.90 -1.45
N PHE A 271 2.14 -11.70 -1.01
CA PHE A 271 3.29 -11.49 -0.14
C PHE A 271 2.96 -10.51 0.99
N ASN A 272 3.57 -10.71 2.17
CA ASN A 272 3.47 -9.81 3.30
C ASN A 272 4.73 -9.97 4.17
N TYR A 273 5.36 -8.86 4.57
CA TYR A 273 6.29 -8.84 5.70
C TYR A 273 5.49 -8.81 7.00
N VAL A 274 5.86 -9.69 7.96
CA VAL A 274 5.06 -9.94 9.17
C VAL A 274 5.92 -9.73 10.43
N PRO A 275 6.04 -8.50 10.94
CA PRO A 275 6.85 -8.20 12.12
C PRO A 275 6.31 -8.78 13.43
N ILE A 276 5.10 -9.34 13.40
CA ILE A 276 4.42 -9.96 14.55
C ILE A 276 4.28 -11.48 14.41
N GLN A 277 4.98 -12.12 13.47
CA GLN A 277 4.73 -13.54 13.19
C GLN A 277 5.10 -14.47 14.35
N GLU A 278 6.17 -14.15 15.08
CA GLU A 278 6.63 -14.94 16.22
C GLU A 278 6.29 -14.32 17.57
N THR A 279 6.38 -13.00 17.64
CA THR A 279 6.22 -12.26 18.89
C THR A 279 5.24 -11.13 18.67
N GLY A 280 4.24 -11.04 19.51
CA GLY A 280 3.29 -9.94 19.50
C GLY A 280 3.97 -8.59 19.75
N TRP A 281 3.23 -7.53 19.55
CA TRP A 281 3.67 -6.16 19.73
C TRP A 281 2.55 -5.32 20.36
N ALA A 282 2.90 -4.30 21.10
CA ALA A 282 1.96 -3.32 21.63
C ALA A 282 2.33 -1.93 21.11
N LEU A 283 1.38 -1.26 20.44
CA LEU A 283 1.51 0.14 20.07
C LEU A 283 0.99 0.99 21.23
N LYS A 284 1.91 1.65 21.95
CA LYS A 284 1.55 2.47 23.09
C LYS A 284 0.87 3.78 22.65
N PRO A 285 0.00 4.36 23.50
CA PRO A 285 -0.63 5.65 23.23
C PRO A 285 0.38 6.76 22.93
N ASN A 286 0.15 7.49 21.85
CA ASN A 286 0.95 8.66 21.43
C ASN A 286 2.44 8.41 21.17
N GLU A 287 2.88 7.14 21.09
CA GLU A 287 4.22 6.77 20.65
C GLU A 287 4.18 6.40 19.16
N PRO A 288 4.82 7.19 18.26
CA PRO A 288 4.88 6.85 16.84
C PRO A 288 5.74 5.60 16.60
N SER A 289 5.35 4.83 15.62
CA SER A 289 6.06 3.65 15.16
C SER A 289 6.23 3.68 13.66
N THR A 290 7.47 3.67 13.21
CA THR A 290 7.83 3.80 11.79
C THR A 290 8.26 2.45 11.23
N MET A 291 7.79 2.15 10.01
CA MET A 291 8.24 1.06 9.16
C MET A 291 8.58 1.58 7.77
N ARG A 292 9.70 1.14 7.22
CA ARG A 292 10.26 1.61 5.96
C ARG A 292 10.48 0.45 5.01
N TYR A 293 9.98 0.58 3.79
CA TYR A 293 10.19 -0.41 2.73
C TYR A 293 10.52 0.30 1.42
N ARG A 294 11.29 -0.36 0.57
CA ARG A 294 11.47 0.06 -0.81
C ARG A 294 10.92 -1.01 -1.74
N VAL A 295 10.02 -0.61 -2.63
CA VAL A 295 9.48 -1.48 -3.67
C VAL A 295 10.25 -1.19 -4.96
N VAL A 296 10.90 -2.21 -5.50
CA VAL A 296 11.63 -2.14 -6.77
C VAL A 296 10.77 -2.80 -7.84
N ILE A 297 10.46 -2.06 -8.90
CA ILE A 297 9.71 -2.57 -10.03
C ILE A 297 10.59 -2.51 -11.27
N SER A 298 10.78 -3.65 -11.93
CA SER A 298 11.59 -3.76 -13.15
C SER A 298 10.93 -4.67 -14.18
N ASP A 299 11.32 -4.50 -15.43
CA ASP A 299 11.00 -5.46 -16.47
C ASP A 299 11.88 -6.71 -16.32
N GLY A 300 11.39 -7.82 -16.84
CA GLY A 300 12.09 -9.10 -16.78
C GLY A 300 11.97 -9.84 -15.45
N LYS A 301 12.71 -10.93 -15.34
CA LYS A 301 12.77 -11.77 -14.13
C LYS A 301 13.70 -11.16 -13.09
N ALA A 302 13.48 -11.53 -11.82
CA ALA A 302 14.29 -11.05 -10.70
C ALA A 302 15.79 -11.27 -10.92
N ASN A 303 16.57 -10.19 -10.75
CA ASN A 303 18.02 -10.21 -10.77
C ASN A 303 18.54 -10.01 -9.34
N PRO A 304 19.09 -11.03 -8.68
CA PRO A 304 19.53 -10.94 -7.30
C PRO A 304 20.68 -9.96 -7.08
N ASP A 305 21.61 -9.81 -8.03
CA ASP A 305 22.73 -8.88 -7.91
C ASP A 305 22.23 -7.43 -7.92
N HIS A 306 21.29 -7.14 -8.79
CA HIS A 306 20.65 -5.82 -8.88
C HIS A 306 19.86 -5.49 -7.60
N LEU A 307 19.06 -6.45 -7.09
CA LEU A 307 18.31 -6.29 -5.85
C LEU A 307 19.22 -6.14 -4.61
N ASN A 308 20.33 -6.88 -4.56
CA ASN A 308 21.34 -6.72 -3.52
C ASN A 308 22.00 -5.34 -3.57
N ALA A 309 22.31 -4.81 -4.77
CA ALA A 309 22.87 -3.48 -4.93
C ALA A 309 21.89 -2.40 -4.43
N PHE A 310 20.62 -2.47 -4.80
CA PHE A 310 19.59 -1.57 -4.30
C PHE A 310 19.40 -1.66 -2.80
N TRP A 311 19.38 -2.88 -2.22
CA TRP A 311 19.26 -3.04 -0.78
C TRP A 311 20.47 -2.47 -0.04
N ASN A 312 21.68 -2.71 -0.51
CA ASN A 312 22.92 -2.18 0.09
C ASN A 312 22.97 -0.64 0.09
N GLN A 313 22.34 0.01 -0.89
CA GLN A 313 22.17 1.46 -0.88
C GLN A 313 21.10 1.87 0.11
N TYR A 314 19.89 1.32 -0.01
CA TYR A 314 18.73 1.65 0.79
C TYR A 314 18.96 1.45 2.30
N SER A 315 19.72 0.42 2.68
CA SER A 315 20.02 0.11 4.08
C SER A 315 20.90 1.15 4.80
N LYS A 316 21.38 2.17 4.09
CA LYS A 316 22.22 3.25 4.61
C LYS A 316 21.52 4.60 4.67
N GLU A 317 20.32 4.68 4.13
CA GLU A 317 19.45 5.84 4.11
C GLU A 317 18.58 5.89 5.40
#